data_1f2ce7ef4e41aba768baa32045fb2d5c
#
_entry.id   1f2ce7ef4e41aba768baa32045fb2d5c
#
_cell.length_a   1.000
_cell.length_b   1.000
_cell.length_c   1.000
_cell.angle_alpha   90.00
_cell.angle_beta   90.00
_cell.angle_gamma   90.00
#
_symmetry.space_group_name_H-M   'P 1'
#
loop_
_entity.id
_entity.type
_entity.pdbx_description
1 polymer ?
#
loop_
_entity_poly.entity_id
_entity_poly.type
_entity_poly.pdbx_seq_one_letter_code
_entity_poly.pdbx_strand_id
1 'polypeptide(L)'
;MNIIDEGQPFTVIVDYAHAPDALEKVFDSIGAHKGRIISVHGGAGRRDPSTRPIRGAILAKYSDLVIITEDDSRDEDPEKIAEGFIKGAEKAGMKLGKDLIKELDREKAIKLAIESAKPGDLVLLLGKGHEKTILRADGPHDFEDIKVAKKYIRQYHQ
;
A
#
# COMPACT_ATOMS: atom_id res chain seq x y z
N MET A 1 -10.54 4.00 -8.89
CA MET A 1 -9.29 4.73 -8.57
C MET A 1 -9.62 6.17 -8.22
N ASN A 2 -9.17 6.62 -7.07
CA ASN A 2 -9.33 8.00 -6.63
C ASN A 2 -8.00 8.72 -6.64
N ILE A 3 -7.90 9.78 -7.42
CA ILE A 3 -6.72 10.63 -7.43
C ILE A 3 -6.87 11.69 -6.34
N ILE A 4 -5.86 11.83 -5.49
CA ILE A 4 -5.83 12.84 -4.44
C ILE A 4 -4.88 13.95 -4.86
N ASP A 5 -5.42 15.15 -5.09
CA ASP A 5 -4.66 16.32 -5.50
C ASP A 5 -4.79 17.42 -4.44
N GLU A 6 -3.69 17.75 -3.81
CA GLU A 6 -3.57 18.87 -2.87
C GLU A 6 -2.49 19.85 -3.37
N GLY A 7 -2.18 19.82 -4.67
CA GLY A 7 -1.17 20.68 -5.30
C GLY A 7 0.24 20.14 -5.24
N GLN A 8 0.44 18.92 -4.79
CA GLN A 8 1.77 18.31 -4.72
C GLN A 8 2.30 17.92 -6.10
N PRO A 9 3.64 17.83 -6.27
CA PRO A 9 4.24 17.54 -7.59
C PRO A 9 4.30 16.05 -7.95
N PHE A 10 3.65 15.19 -7.17
CA PHE A 10 3.54 13.75 -7.44
C PHE A 10 2.07 13.33 -7.39
N THR A 11 1.77 12.17 -7.96
CA THR A 11 0.40 11.65 -8.02
C THR A 11 0.14 10.68 -6.88
N VAL A 12 -1.01 10.81 -6.23
CA VAL A 12 -1.46 9.86 -5.20
C VAL A 12 -2.80 9.28 -5.61
N ILE A 13 -2.87 7.95 -5.67
CA ILE A 13 -4.08 7.21 -6.04
C ILE A 13 -4.46 6.28 -4.91
N VAL A 14 -5.74 6.31 -4.53
CA VAL A 14 -6.34 5.38 -3.56
C VAL A 14 -7.26 4.42 -4.31
N ASP A 15 -7.10 3.11 -4.08
CA ASP A 15 -7.90 2.10 -4.76
C ASP A 15 -8.23 0.93 -3.81
N TYR A 16 -9.40 0.33 -4.02
CA TYR A 16 -9.88 -0.81 -3.22
C TYR A 16 -9.22 -2.14 -3.62
N ALA A 17 -8.46 -2.20 -4.70
CA ALA A 17 -7.88 -3.44 -5.22
C ALA A 17 -7.11 -4.19 -4.14
N HIS A 18 -7.46 -5.46 -3.95
CA HIS A 18 -6.83 -6.32 -2.95
C HIS A 18 -6.62 -7.76 -3.42
N ALA A 19 -7.39 -8.25 -4.40
CA ALA A 19 -7.18 -9.56 -5.00
C ALA A 19 -6.09 -9.50 -6.08
N PRO A 20 -5.40 -10.60 -6.39
CA PRO A 20 -4.34 -10.60 -7.41
C PRO A 20 -4.78 -10.00 -8.75
N ASP A 21 -5.94 -10.44 -9.28
CA ASP A 21 -6.44 -9.93 -10.57
C ASP A 21 -6.74 -8.43 -10.52
N ALA A 22 -7.29 -7.95 -9.40
CA ALA A 22 -7.60 -6.54 -9.22
C ALA A 22 -6.33 -5.70 -9.18
N LEU A 23 -5.28 -6.17 -8.51
CA LEU A 23 -3.98 -5.50 -8.47
C LEU A 23 -3.38 -5.41 -9.87
N GLU A 24 -3.37 -6.51 -10.63
CA GLU A 24 -2.89 -6.51 -12.01
C GLU A 24 -3.63 -5.47 -12.86
N LYS A 25 -4.95 -5.39 -12.72
CA LYS A 25 -5.77 -4.41 -13.47
C LYS A 25 -5.40 -2.96 -13.15
N VAL A 26 -5.11 -2.66 -11.88
CA VAL A 26 -4.67 -1.31 -11.48
C VAL A 26 -3.37 -0.95 -12.21
N PHE A 27 -2.38 -1.83 -12.16
CA PHE A 27 -1.09 -1.58 -12.83
C PHE A 27 -1.24 -1.52 -14.35
N ASP A 28 -2.08 -2.37 -14.95
CA ASP A 28 -2.35 -2.33 -16.38
C ASP A 28 -3.00 -1.01 -16.78
N SER A 29 -3.93 -0.48 -15.99
CA SER A 29 -4.59 0.79 -16.29
C SER A 29 -3.66 1.99 -16.15
N ILE A 30 -2.66 1.91 -15.27
CA ILE A 30 -1.64 2.96 -15.13
C ILE A 30 -0.70 2.94 -16.35
N GLY A 31 -0.35 1.75 -16.84
CA GLY A 31 0.56 1.58 -17.96
C GLY A 31 1.99 2.03 -17.63
N ALA A 32 2.71 2.48 -18.63
CA ALA A 32 4.06 2.97 -18.45
C ALA A 32 4.07 4.29 -17.69
N HIS A 33 4.91 4.37 -16.66
CA HIS A 33 5.06 5.56 -15.83
C HIS A 33 6.53 5.95 -15.76
N LYS A 34 6.83 7.23 -15.99
CA LYS A 34 8.21 7.73 -16.06
C LYS A 34 8.88 7.84 -14.70
N GLY A 35 8.14 8.25 -13.68
CA GLY A 35 8.66 8.34 -12.31
C GLY A 35 8.61 7.00 -11.61
N ARG A 36 9.01 6.97 -10.35
CA ARG A 36 8.93 5.76 -9.53
C ARG A 36 7.49 5.47 -9.15
N ILE A 37 7.19 4.21 -8.95
CA ILE A 37 5.91 3.75 -8.39
C ILE A 37 6.17 3.27 -6.97
N ILE A 38 5.49 3.88 -6.01
CA ILE A 38 5.54 3.54 -4.59
C ILE A 38 4.19 2.96 -4.20
N SER A 39 4.17 1.71 -3.78
CA SER A 39 2.92 1.01 -3.44
C SER A 39 2.84 0.71 -1.96
N VAL A 40 1.69 1.01 -1.34
CA VAL A 40 1.36 0.64 0.03
C VAL A 40 0.22 -0.36 -0.01
N HIS A 41 0.41 -1.51 0.60
CA HIS A 41 -0.59 -2.58 0.59
C HIS A 41 -0.52 -3.42 1.86
N GLY A 42 -1.66 -3.97 2.24
CA GLY A 42 -1.77 -4.90 3.34
C GLY A 42 -2.84 -5.93 3.06
N GLY A 43 -2.86 -6.98 3.86
CA GLY A 43 -3.82 -8.05 3.73
C GLY A 43 -4.79 -8.10 4.90
N ALA A 44 -6.02 -8.52 4.62
CA ALA A 44 -7.01 -8.80 5.64
C ALA A 44 -6.73 -10.14 6.30
N GLY A 45 -6.95 -10.22 7.61
CA GLY A 45 -6.96 -11.46 8.33
C GLY A 45 -8.19 -12.29 7.98
N ARG A 46 -8.12 -13.59 8.29
CA ARG A 46 -9.20 -14.54 8.01
C ARG A 46 -9.54 -14.63 6.51
N ARG A 47 -8.55 -14.43 5.68
CA ARG A 47 -8.63 -14.62 4.22
C ARG A 47 -7.61 -15.65 3.80
N ASP A 48 -7.74 -16.16 2.58
CA ASP A 48 -6.86 -17.19 2.03
C ASP A 48 -5.39 -16.71 2.03
N PRO A 49 -4.51 -17.31 2.85
CA PRO A 49 -3.12 -16.88 2.92
C PRO A 49 -2.30 -17.21 1.67
N SER A 50 -2.78 -18.09 0.81
CA SER A 50 -2.05 -18.49 -0.40
C SER A 50 -1.92 -17.35 -1.41
N THR A 51 -2.80 -16.35 -1.37
CA THR A 51 -2.75 -15.19 -2.27
C THR A 51 -1.72 -14.15 -1.84
N ARG A 52 -1.27 -14.18 -0.60
CA ARG A 52 -0.34 -13.16 -0.06
C ARG A 52 0.99 -13.12 -0.82
N PRO A 53 1.69 -14.25 -1.02
CA PRO A 53 2.93 -14.21 -1.81
C PRO A 53 2.69 -13.81 -3.27
N ILE A 54 1.57 -14.21 -3.84
CA ILE A 54 1.20 -13.83 -5.21
C ILE A 54 1.06 -12.33 -5.32
N ARG A 55 0.34 -11.71 -4.39
CA ARG A 55 0.16 -10.25 -4.34
C ARG A 55 1.48 -9.52 -4.08
N GLY A 56 2.31 -10.05 -3.19
CA GLY A 56 3.65 -9.50 -2.95
C GLY A 56 4.50 -9.48 -4.21
N ALA A 57 4.46 -10.56 -4.99
CA ALA A 57 5.19 -10.65 -6.26
C ALA A 57 4.66 -9.66 -7.30
N ILE A 58 3.34 -9.46 -7.37
CA ILE A 58 2.73 -8.48 -8.28
C ILE A 58 3.19 -7.06 -7.92
N LEU A 59 3.13 -6.71 -6.64
CA LEU A 59 3.60 -5.40 -6.18
C LEU A 59 5.07 -5.18 -6.55
N ALA A 60 5.91 -6.18 -6.33
CA ALA A 60 7.33 -6.11 -6.65
C ALA A 60 7.59 -5.95 -8.15
N LYS A 61 6.79 -6.61 -8.99
CA LYS A 61 6.92 -6.54 -10.45
C LYS A 61 6.71 -5.13 -10.99
N TYR A 62 5.76 -4.39 -10.43
CA TYR A 62 5.33 -3.11 -10.97
C TYR A 62 5.82 -1.90 -10.18
N SER A 63 6.38 -2.10 -9.00
CA SER A 63 6.73 -1.00 -8.09
C SER A 63 8.22 -0.87 -7.88
N ASP A 64 8.68 0.35 -7.65
CA ASP A 64 10.07 0.63 -7.29
C ASP A 64 10.30 0.57 -5.79
N LEU A 65 9.26 0.85 -5.01
CA LEU A 65 9.24 0.74 -3.55
C LEU A 65 7.92 0.14 -3.13
N VAL A 66 7.97 -0.90 -2.30
CA VAL A 66 6.78 -1.53 -1.73
C VAL A 66 6.82 -1.41 -0.22
N ILE A 67 5.74 -0.91 0.36
CA ILE A 67 5.56 -0.81 1.80
C ILE A 67 4.41 -1.75 2.18
N ILE A 68 4.72 -2.79 2.93
CA ILE A 68 3.73 -3.74 3.44
C ILE A 68 3.29 -3.29 4.82
N THR A 69 2.00 -3.12 4.98
CA THR A 69 1.39 -2.61 6.21
C THR A 69 0.18 -3.46 6.62
N GLU A 70 -0.51 -3.03 7.65
CA GLU A 70 -1.77 -3.66 8.07
C GLU A 70 -2.92 -3.26 7.14
N ASP A 71 -3.88 -4.15 7.03
CA ASP A 71 -5.24 -3.87 6.65
C ASP A 71 -6.10 -4.55 7.75
N ASP A 72 -7.35 -4.86 7.51
CA ASP A 72 -8.21 -5.49 8.51
C ASP A 72 -7.62 -6.81 9.00
N SER A 73 -6.66 -6.77 9.92
CA SER A 73 -5.98 -7.96 10.45
C SER A 73 -6.93 -8.82 11.31
N ARG A 74 -7.95 -8.18 11.88
CA ARG A 74 -8.89 -8.85 12.78
C ARG A 74 -8.13 -9.51 13.94
N ASP A 75 -8.36 -10.79 14.21
CA ASP A 75 -7.68 -11.53 15.26
C ASP A 75 -6.48 -12.35 14.76
N GLU A 76 -6.09 -12.17 13.51
CA GLU A 76 -4.87 -12.78 12.96
C GLU A 76 -3.67 -11.88 13.24
N ASP A 77 -2.49 -12.47 13.47
CA ASP A 77 -1.27 -11.72 13.75
C ASP A 77 -0.84 -10.90 12.52
N PRO A 78 -0.81 -9.57 12.61
CA PRO A 78 -0.42 -8.73 11.47
C PRO A 78 1.00 -9.00 10.97
N GLU A 79 1.91 -9.45 11.84
CA GLU A 79 3.27 -9.83 11.42
C GLU A 79 3.25 -11.02 10.48
N LYS A 80 2.41 -12.03 10.75
CA LYS A 80 2.28 -13.22 9.89
C LYS A 80 1.66 -12.87 8.56
N ILE A 81 0.67 -11.98 8.56
CA ILE A 81 0.04 -11.52 7.32
C ILE A 81 1.10 -10.82 6.45
N ALA A 82 1.85 -9.89 7.03
CA ALA A 82 2.90 -9.15 6.32
C ALA A 82 3.98 -10.08 5.78
N GLU A 83 4.37 -11.10 6.55
CA GLU A 83 5.39 -12.06 6.16
C GLU A 83 5.05 -12.76 4.84
N GLY A 84 3.77 -13.10 4.62
CA GLY A 84 3.34 -13.72 3.36
C GLY A 84 3.60 -12.84 2.16
N PHE A 85 3.29 -11.55 2.25
CA PHE A 85 3.57 -10.58 1.19
C PHE A 85 5.06 -10.39 0.97
N ILE A 86 5.82 -10.26 2.06
CA ILE A 86 7.27 -10.05 2.03
C ILE A 86 7.97 -11.21 1.34
N LYS A 87 7.60 -12.45 1.64
CA LYS A 87 8.18 -13.63 0.99
C LYS A 87 8.00 -13.59 -0.52
N GLY A 88 6.81 -13.22 -1.00
CA GLY A 88 6.54 -13.12 -2.42
C GLY A 88 7.33 -12.01 -3.09
N ALA A 89 7.43 -10.85 -2.46
CA ALA A 89 8.21 -9.72 -2.97
C ALA A 89 9.71 -10.02 -2.99
N GLU A 90 10.22 -10.66 -1.94
CA GLU A 90 11.65 -11.08 -1.88
C GLU A 90 11.98 -12.09 -2.98
N LYS A 91 11.10 -13.05 -3.19
CA LYS A 91 11.27 -14.04 -4.26
C LYS A 91 11.29 -13.39 -5.65
N ALA A 92 10.58 -12.26 -5.80
CA ALA A 92 10.57 -11.50 -7.04
C ALA A 92 11.75 -10.51 -7.16
N GLY A 93 12.68 -10.51 -6.20
CA GLY A 93 13.94 -9.76 -6.28
C GLY A 93 14.05 -8.53 -5.39
N MET A 94 13.03 -8.20 -4.62
CA MET A 94 13.12 -7.08 -3.68
C MET A 94 13.90 -7.43 -2.43
N LYS A 95 14.47 -6.41 -1.78
CA LYS A 95 15.26 -6.57 -0.55
C LYS A 95 14.60 -5.80 0.59
N LEU A 96 14.28 -6.52 1.66
CA LEU A 96 13.72 -5.92 2.88
C LEU A 96 14.72 -4.91 3.48
N GLY A 97 14.21 -3.72 3.76
CA GLY A 97 15.03 -2.61 4.26
C GLY A 97 15.59 -1.71 3.16
N LYS A 98 15.43 -2.08 1.90
CA LYS A 98 15.91 -1.28 0.75
C LYS A 98 14.73 -0.78 -0.09
N ASP A 99 14.18 -1.63 -0.95
CA ASP A 99 13.04 -1.33 -1.81
C ASP A 99 11.75 -2.02 -1.34
N LEU A 100 11.83 -2.76 -0.25
CA LEU A 100 10.72 -3.44 0.41
C LEU A 100 10.78 -3.09 1.89
N ILE A 101 9.71 -2.49 2.41
CA ILE A 101 9.64 -2.03 3.79
C ILE A 101 8.42 -2.63 4.47
N LYS A 102 8.60 -3.06 5.71
CA LYS A 102 7.49 -3.47 6.58
C LYS A 102 7.24 -2.35 7.59
N GLU A 103 6.07 -1.74 7.52
CA GLU A 103 5.59 -0.78 8.51
C GLU A 103 4.14 -1.12 8.84
N LEU A 104 3.92 -1.79 9.96
CA LEU A 104 2.60 -2.30 10.30
C LEU A 104 1.59 -1.22 10.69
N ASP A 105 2.04 -0.07 11.14
CA ASP A 105 1.15 1.07 11.38
C ASP A 105 0.82 1.70 10.02
N ARG A 106 -0.43 1.56 9.58
CA ARG A 106 -0.84 2.02 8.25
C ARG A 106 -0.71 3.53 8.08
N GLU A 107 -0.97 4.31 9.13
CA GLU A 107 -0.75 5.76 9.06
C GLU A 107 0.71 6.08 8.80
N LYS A 108 1.62 5.43 9.54
CA LYS A 108 3.07 5.61 9.34
C LYS A 108 3.52 5.13 7.96
N ALA A 109 2.92 4.06 7.46
CA ALA A 109 3.23 3.54 6.13
C ALA A 109 2.85 4.55 5.04
N ILE A 110 1.68 5.15 5.14
CA ILE A 110 1.23 6.19 4.20
C ILE A 110 2.12 7.42 4.30
N LYS A 111 2.44 7.85 5.52
CA LYS A 111 3.37 8.97 5.75
C LYS A 111 4.72 8.70 5.08
N LEU A 112 5.27 7.52 5.28
CA LEU A 112 6.55 7.13 4.69
C LEU A 112 6.50 7.17 3.16
N ALA A 113 5.43 6.66 2.56
CA ALA A 113 5.26 6.68 1.11
C ALA A 113 5.24 8.10 0.56
N ILE A 114 4.49 8.99 1.20
CA ILE A 114 4.37 10.39 0.78
C ILE A 114 5.69 11.13 0.96
N GLU A 115 6.38 10.93 2.08
CA GLU A 115 7.68 11.55 2.34
C GLU A 115 8.76 11.04 1.39
N SER A 116 8.65 9.80 0.91
CA SER A 116 9.59 9.21 -0.04
C SER A 116 9.37 9.69 -1.47
N ALA A 117 8.19 10.23 -1.78
CA ALA A 117 7.82 10.62 -3.14
C ALA A 117 8.59 11.87 -3.57
N LYS A 118 9.07 11.83 -4.81
CA LYS A 118 9.74 12.95 -5.49
C LYS A 118 8.85 13.45 -6.62
N PRO A 119 9.09 14.67 -7.14
CA PRO A 119 8.32 15.15 -8.29
C PRO A 119 8.27 14.13 -9.43
N GLY A 120 7.07 13.88 -9.93
CA GLY A 120 6.84 12.89 -10.99
C GLY A 120 6.57 11.47 -10.52
N ASP A 121 6.72 11.18 -9.24
CA ASP A 121 6.44 9.85 -8.71
C ASP A 121 4.93 9.56 -8.60
N LEU A 122 4.59 8.29 -8.50
CA LEU A 122 3.23 7.81 -8.31
C LEU A 122 3.17 7.01 -7.00
N VAL A 123 2.29 7.42 -6.09
CA VAL A 123 2.03 6.72 -4.83
C VAL A 123 0.68 6.03 -4.94
N LEU A 124 0.66 4.71 -4.72
CA LEU A 124 -0.55 3.89 -4.74
C LEU A 124 -0.86 3.40 -3.33
N LEU A 125 -2.05 3.74 -2.84
CA LEU A 125 -2.56 3.25 -1.56
C LEU A 125 -3.65 2.22 -1.88
N LEU A 126 -3.32 0.94 -1.69
CA LEU A 126 -4.10 -0.17 -2.24
C LEU A 126 -4.72 -1.03 -1.12
N GLY A 127 -5.96 -1.45 -1.35
CA GLY A 127 -6.67 -2.42 -0.53
C GLY A 127 -7.88 -1.90 0.22
N LYS A 128 -7.84 -0.68 0.76
CA LYS A 128 -8.94 -0.13 1.55
C LYS A 128 -9.92 0.74 0.77
N GLY A 129 -9.43 1.48 -0.22
CA GLY A 129 -10.29 2.38 -0.98
C GLY A 129 -11.00 3.39 -0.09
N HIS A 130 -12.34 3.39 -0.11
CA HIS A 130 -13.18 4.31 0.64
C HIS A 130 -13.56 3.82 2.04
N GLU A 131 -13.04 2.71 2.50
CA GLU A 131 -13.36 2.22 3.85
C GLU A 131 -12.99 3.24 4.91
N LYS A 132 -13.86 3.38 5.91
CA LYS A 132 -13.71 4.40 6.98
C LYS A 132 -13.21 3.83 8.29
N THR A 133 -12.99 2.52 8.35
CA THR A 133 -12.50 1.83 9.54
C THR A 133 -11.44 0.83 9.19
N ILE A 134 -10.63 0.48 10.18
CA ILE A 134 -9.71 -0.64 10.11
C ILE A 134 -10.05 -1.59 11.27
N LEU A 135 -10.17 -2.89 10.95
CA LEU A 135 -10.54 -3.91 11.93
C LEU A 135 -9.28 -4.53 12.53
N ARG A 136 -9.07 -4.28 13.83
CA ARG A 136 -7.99 -4.87 14.60
C ARG A 136 -8.54 -5.91 15.57
N ALA A 137 -7.66 -6.55 16.34
CA ALA A 137 -8.05 -7.59 17.30
C ALA A 137 -9.07 -7.11 18.33
N ASP A 138 -9.01 -5.85 18.73
CA ASP A 138 -9.93 -5.23 19.69
C ASP A 138 -11.16 -4.58 19.04
N GLY A 139 -11.35 -4.73 17.74
CA GLY A 139 -12.50 -4.23 17.01
C GLY A 139 -12.17 -3.12 16.01
N PRO A 140 -13.20 -2.40 15.54
CA PRO A 140 -13.00 -1.36 14.53
C PRO A 140 -12.38 -0.10 15.13
N HIS A 141 -11.50 0.52 14.35
CA HIS A 141 -10.91 1.83 14.63
C HIS A 141 -11.21 2.77 13.45
N ASP A 142 -11.42 4.05 13.72
CA ASP A 142 -11.57 5.02 12.66
C ASP A 142 -10.28 5.14 11.85
N PHE A 143 -10.39 4.99 10.55
CA PHE A 143 -9.24 5.11 9.66
C PHE A 143 -9.72 5.30 8.22
N GLU A 144 -9.19 6.30 7.53
CA GLU A 144 -9.46 6.52 6.12
C GLU A 144 -8.16 6.85 5.38
N ASP A 145 -7.82 6.06 4.38
CA ASP A 145 -6.63 6.29 3.55
C ASP A 145 -6.61 7.71 2.97
N ILE A 146 -7.76 8.16 2.49
CA ILE A 146 -7.87 9.48 1.84
C ILE A 146 -7.56 10.61 2.83
N LYS A 147 -8.11 10.55 4.03
CA LYS A 147 -7.86 11.59 5.07
C LYS A 147 -6.41 11.60 5.51
N VAL A 148 -5.83 10.43 5.72
CA VAL A 148 -4.43 10.29 6.13
C VAL A 148 -3.51 10.80 5.03
N ALA A 149 -3.77 10.43 3.79
CA ALA A 149 -3.00 10.90 2.64
C ALA A 149 -3.03 12.43 2.53
N LYS A 150 -4.22 13.03 2.61
CA LYS A 150 -4.36 14.50 2.55
C LYS A 150 -3.59 15.19 3.65
N LYS A 151 -3.64 14.66 4.87
CA LYS A 151 -2.90 15.21 6.01
C LYS A 151 -1.41 15.31 5.72
N TYR A 152 -0.79 14.22 5.24
CA TYR A 152 0.65 14.20 5.00
C TYR A 152 1.07 14.89 3.71
N ILE A 153 0.23 14.90 2.69
CA ILE A 153 0.48 15.70 1.49
C ILE A 153 0.52 17.19 1.83
N ARG A 154 -0.39 17.66 2.67
CA ARG A 154 -0.39 19.06 3.13
C ARG A 154 0.87 19.40 3.91
N GLN A 155 1.38 18.47 4.73
CA GLN A 155 2.64 18.66 5.46
C GLN A 155 3.85 18.69 4.53
N TYR A 156 3.78 18.02 3.39
CA TYR A 156 4.87 18.00 2.40
C TYR A 156 5.21 19.41 1.89
N HIS A 157 4.24 20.31 1.84
CA HIS A 157 4.42 21.68 1.35
C HIS A 157 4.91 22.68 2.43
N GLN A 158 5.09 22.23 3.65
CA GLN A 158 5.51 23.09 4.76
C GLN A 158 7.03 23.10 4.96
#